data_cfe90eaf4dd2df83997f2fc1c8ca12d9
#
_entry.id   cfe90eaf4dd2df83997f2fc1c8ca12d9
#
_cell.length_a   1.000
_cell.length_b   1.000
_cell.length_c   1.000
_cell.angle_alpha   90.00
_cell.angle_beta   90.00
_cell.angle_gamma   90.00
#
_symmetry.space_group_name_H-M   'P 1'
#
loop_
_entity.id
_entity.type
_entity.pdbx_description
1 polymer ?
#
loop_
_entity_poly.entity_id
_entity_poly.type
_entity_poly.pdbx_seq_one_letter_code
_entity_poly.pdbx_strand_id
1 'polypeptide(L)'
;MTDHTAGRLVKVDPAAGRVKARVAVAGYPFGIAYGAASVWVASRYQNRVTRINAKTDRRQARIHMGDAPYALAYGAGSVWVTNEGSGSVSRISPRRNKVTKTIRVGGQPDGIALAFGKAWVADYGRGRLIRVDPKRNRVERSIDLPHADWITPGLGSLWVSSEAGNVYRVDPATMTVQATVTVGANPLASAWIGGRLWVPNIDSNTVSVVDPATATVERTIPVGPSPIAVAAAAGSAWVTSEFDGELWRFDP
;
A
#
# COMPACT_ATOMS: atom_id res chain seq x y z
N MET A 1 11.41 3.59 -2.54
CA MET A 1 10.33 4.25 -3.30
C MET A 1 10.36 3.81 -4.76
N THR A 2 9.25 3.86 -5.43
CA THR A 2 9.16 3.64 -6.89
C THR A 2 9.19 4.98 -7.61
N ASP A 3 9.90 5.03 -8.72
CA ASP A 3 9.90 6.13 -9.69
C ASP A 3 9.25 5.57 -10.96
N HIS A 4 7.96 5.86 -11.11
CA HIS A 4 7.16 5.23 -12.16
C HIS A 4 7.49 5.82 -13.54
N THR A 5 7.85 7.08 -13.63
CA THR A 5 8.23 7.74 -14.89
C THR A 5 9.52 7.15 -15.46
N ALA A 6 10.54 6.96 -14.60
CA ALA A 6 11.81 6.40 -15.01
C ALA A 6 11.88 4.86 -14.95
N GLY A 7 10.81 4.18 -14.52
CA GLY A 7 10.77 2.73 -14.42
C GLY A 7 11.78 2.14 -13.43
N ARG A 8 11.93 2.75 -12.25
CA ARG A 8 12.98 2.42 -11.28
C ARG A 8 12.44 2.20 -9.88
N LEU A 9 13.15 1.36 -9.12
CA LEU A 9 13.13 1.37 -7.66
C LEU A 9 14.30 2.25 -7.19
N VAL A 10 14.02 3.21 -6.30
CA VAL A 10 15.01 4.11 -5.71
C VAL A 10 15.20 3.74 -4.25
N LYS A 11 16.44 3.47 -3.87
CA LYS A 11 16.86 3.22 -2.48
C LYS A 11 17.46 4.47 -1.90
N VAL A 12 16.89 4.95 -0.82
CA VAL A 12 17.34 6.16 -0.10
C VAL A 12 17.96 5.76 1.23
N ASP A 13 19.02 6.45 1.62
CA ASP A 13 19.55 6.43 2.97
C ASP A 13 18.75 7.42 3.82
N PRO A 14 17.93 6.96 4.77
CA PRO A 14 17.10 7.87 5.53
C PRO A 14 17.88 8.71 6.55
N ALA A 15 19.07 8.28 6.97
CA ALA A 15 19.90 9.07 7.87
C ALA A 15 20.60 10.22 7.13
N ALA A 16 21.10 9.93 5.92
CA ALA A 16 21.85 10.90 5.11
C ALA A 16 20.97 11.70 4.12
N GLY A 17 19.68 11.33 3.95
CA GLY A 17 18.76 11.97 3.00
C GLY A 17 19.20 11.85 1.54
N ARG A 18 19.98 10.80 1.18
CA ARG A 18 20.56 10.67 -0.18
C ARG A 18 20.22 9.34 -0.84
N VAL A 19 20.15 9.37 -2.16
CA VAL A 19 19.95 8.15 -2.96
C VAL A 19 21.18 7.27 -2.89
N LYS A 20 20.99 6.00 -2.49
CA LYS A 20 22.03 4.95 -2.45
C LYS A 20 22.09 4.11 -3.72
N ALA A 21 20.94 3.80 -4.30
CA ALA A 21 20.86 2.97 -5.50
C ALA A 21 19.62 3.26 -6.32
N ARG A 22 19.72 3.01 -7.62
CA ARG A 22 18.59 2.99 -8.56
C ARG A 22 18.60 1.66 -9.29
N VAL A 23 17.50 0.91 -9.22
CA VAL A 23 17.37 -0.41 -9.84
C VAL A 23 16.28 -0.36 -10.90
N ALA A 24 16.61 -0.67 -12.14
CA ALA A 24 15.63 -0.72 -13.22
C ALA A 24 14.63 -1.87 -13.00
N VAL A 25 13.34 -1.55 -12.99
CA VAL A 25 12.27 -2.53 -12.77
C VAL A 25 11.32 -2.65 -13.94
N ALA A 26 11.25 -1.67 -14.80
CA ALA A 26 10.40 -1.56 -15.99
C ALA A 26 8.94 -1.16 -15.72
N GLY A 27 8.34 -0.56 -16.72
CA GLY A 27 6.90 -0.32 -16.94
C GLY A 27 6.04 0.15 -15.79
N TYR A 28 6.10 1.40 -15.42
CA TYR A 28 5.24 2.04 -14.42
C TYR A 28 5.20 1.26 -13.09
N PRO A 29 6.31 1.20 -12.34
CA PRO A 29 6.33 0.56 -11.04
C PRO A 29 5.49 1.36 -10.04
N PHE A 30 4.55 0.69 -9.39
CA PHE A 30 3.64 1.32 -8.43
C PHE A 30 3.82 0.75 -7.02
N GLY A 31 3.15 -0.33 -6.70
CA GLY A 31 3.21 -0.94 -5.39
C GLY A 31 4.57 -1.55 -5.06
N ILE A 32 4.92 -1.51 -3.79
CA ILE A 32 6.16 -2.04 -3.25
C ILE A 32 5.89 -2.77 -1.94
N ALA A 33 6.53 -3.92 -1.74
CA ALA A 33 6.53 -4.63 -0.47
C ALA A 33 7.91 -5.16 -0.13
N TYR A 34 8.23 -5.25 1.17
CA TYR A 34 9.42 -5.92 1.67
C TYR A 34 9.05 -7.23 2.35
N GLY A 35 9.74 -8.29 2.01
CA GLY A 35 9.57 -9.58 2.64
C GLY A 35 10.47 -10.66 2.02
N ALA A 36 10.78 -11.72 2.77
CA ALA A 36 11.70 -12.78 2.36
C ALA A 36 13.06 -12.23 1.87
N ALA A 37 13.64 -11.27 2.63
CA ALA A 37 14.91 -10.59 2.33
C ALA A 37 14.95 -9.92 0.93
N SER A 38 13.80 -9.56 0.40
CA SER A 38 13.66 -9.00 -0.94
C SER A 38 12.67 -7.83 -0.95
N VAL A 39 12.88 -6.92 -1.89
CA VAL A 39 11.90 -5.92 -2.28
C VAL A 39 11.16 -6.45 -3.50
N TRP A 40 9.84 -6.34 -3.47
CA TRP A 40 8.93 -6.77 -4.52
C TRP A 40 8.24 -5.54 -5.07
N VAL A 41 8.24 -5.40 -6.39
CA VAL A 41 7.73 -4.21 -7.07
C VAL A 41 6.73 -4.62 -8.15
N ALA A 42 5.51 -4.11 -8.10
CA ALA A 42 4.52 -4.28 -9.15
C ALA A 42 4.79 -3.31 -10.30
N SER A 43 4.78 -3.81 -11.51
CA SER A 43 4.85 -3.04 -12.75
C SER A 43 3.51 -3.16 -13.48
N ARG A 44 2.66 -2.14 -13.31
CA ARG A 44 1.24 -2.14 -13.70
C ARG A 44 1.04 -2.44 -15.18
N TYR A 45 1.72 -1.72 -16.07
CA TYR A 45 1.53 -1.86 -17.51
C TYR A 45 2.26 -3.06 -18.15
N GLN A 46 3.08 -3.78 -17.40
CA GLN A 46 3.77 -4.98 -17.90
C GLN A 46 3.28 -6.26 -17.28
N ASN A 47 2.24 -6.20 -16.45
CA ASN A 47 1.65 -7.37 -15.79
C ASN A 47 2.71 -8.23 -15.08
N ARG A 48 3.60 -7.58 -14.31
CA ARG A 48 4.73 -8.24 -13.66
C ARG A 48 4.98 -7.77 -12.25
N VAL A 49 5.54 -8.67 -11.46
CA VAL A 49 6.21 -8.34 -10.20
C VAL A 49 7.71 -8.64 -10.37
N THR A 50 8.54 -7.65 -10.05
CA THR A 50 9.99 -7.79 -10.02
C THR A 50 10.45 -8.03 -8.58
N ARG A 51 11.25 -9.10 -8.36
CA ARG A 51 11.91 -9.38 -7.08
C ARG A 51 13.35 -8.88 -7.11
N ILE A 52 13.74 -8.11 -6.09
CA ILE A 52 15.06 -7.52 -5.94
C ILE A 52 15.62 -7.93 -4.58
N ASN A 53 16.86 -8.41 -4.53
CA ASN A 53 17.56 -8.71 -3.27
C ASN A 53 17.82 -7.40 -2.52
N ALA A 54 17.31 -7.29 -1.29
CA ALA A 54 17.39 -6.05 -0.51
C ALA A 54 18.81 -5.67 -0.06
N LYS A 55 19.73 -6.65 -0.01
CA LYS A 55 21.13 -6.44 0.39
C LYS A 55 22.03 -6.06 -0.79
N THR A 56 21.85 -6.73 -1.94
CA THR A 56 22.74 -6.59 -3.10
C THR A 56 22.19 -5.71 -4.20
N ASP A 57 20.92 -5.27 -4.08
CA ASP A 57 20.17 -4.49 -5.05
C ASP A 57 20.06 -5.19 -6.44
N ARG A 58 20.36 -6.49 -6.51
CA ARG A 58 20.28 -7.29 -7.74
C ARG A 58 18.89 -7.87 -7.94
N ARG A 59 18.40 -7.80 -9.16
CA ARG A 59 17.16 -8.47 -9.56
C ARG A 59 17.31 -9.98 -9.50
N GLN A 60 16.37 -10.65 -8.82
CA GLN A 60 16.35 -12.09 -8.64
C GLN A 60 15.33 -12.79 -9.54
N ALA A 61 14.18 -12.14 -9.80
CA ALA A 61 13.13 -12.71 -10.64
C ALA A 61 12.24 -11.63 -11.27
N ARG A 62 11.59 -12.01 -12.37
CA ARG A 62 10.43 -11.33 -12.95
C ARG A 62 9.30 -12.35 -13.02
N ILE A 63 8.17 -12.03 -12.44
CA ILE A 63 7.04 -12.96 -12.27
C ILE A 63 5.85 -12.37 -13.01
N HIS A 64 5.30 -13.13 -13.94
CA HIS A 64 4.10 -12.72 -14.66
C HIS A 64 2.88 -12.80 -13.75
N MET A 65 2.01 -11.80 -13.84
CA MET A 65 0.84 -11.59 -12.99
C MET A 65 -0.44 -11.55 -13.82
N GLY A 66 -1.58 -11.37 -13.15
CA GLY A 66 -2.81 -10.89 -13.79
C GLY A 66 -2.67 -9.45 -14.27
N ASP A 67 -3.71 -8.93 -14.91
CA ASP A 67 -3.68 -7.60 -15.52
C ASP A 67 -3.63 -6.49 -14.46
N ALA A 68 -2.81 -5.49 -14.72
CA ALA A 68 -2.60 -4.30 -13.91
C ALA A 68 -2.31 -4.63 -12.43
N PRO A 69 -1.19 -5.32 -12.09
CA PRO A 69 -0.79 -5.52 -10.70
C PRO A 69 -0.52 -4.16 -10.04
N TYR A 70 -1.13 -3.94 -8.86
CA TYR A 70 -1.17 -2.64 -8.21
C TYR A 70 -0.45 -2.65 -6.86
N ALA A 71 -1.09 -3.08 -5.79
CA ALA A 71 -0.51 -3.12 -4.47
C ALA A 71 0.03 -4.50 -4.09
N LEU A 72 1.01 -4.50 -3.18
CA LEU A 72 1.60 -5.73 -2.64
C LEU A 72 1.66 -5.69 -1.12
N ALA A 73 1.49 -6.87 -0.52
CA ALA A 73 1.77 -7.09 0.88
C ALA A 73 2.48 -8.44 1.09
N TYR A 74 3.39 -8.49 2.06
CA TYR A 74 4.03 -9.74 2.45
C TYR A 74 3.43 -10.25 3.76
N GLY A 75 2.99 -11.48 3.77
CA GLY A 75 2.46 -12.14 4.95
C GLY A 75 2.04 -13.58 4.66
N ALA A 76 1.81 -14.37 5.71
CA ALA A 76 1.48 -15.78 5.61
C ALA A 76 2.44 -16.56 4.67
N GLY A 77 3.75 -16.23 4.72
CA GLY A 77 4.81 -16.86 3.94
C GLY A 77 4.77 -16.59 2.43
N SER A 78 4.01 -15.61 1.98
CA SER A 78 3.80 -15.29 0.56
C SER A 78 3.78 -13.78 0.32
N VAL A 79 4.00 -13.39 -0.93
CA VAL A 79 3.66 -12.05 -1.41
C VAL A 79 2.28 -12.11 -2.05
N TRP A 80 1.43 -11.20 -1.64
CA TRP A 80 0.08 -11.03 -2.13
C TRP A 80 0.03 -9.79 -3.01
N VAL A 81 -0.63 -9.89 -4.14
CA VAL A 81 -0.65 -8.83 -5.15
C VAL A 81 -2.07 -8.65 -5.65
N THR A 82 -2.59 -7.45 -5.59
CA THR A 82 -3.83 -7.10 -6.26
C THR A 82 -3.59 -6.94 -7.75
N ASN A 83 -4.47 -7.51 -8.57
CA ASN A 83 -4.47 -7.35 -10.02
C ASN A 83 -5.75 -6.59 -10.37
N GLU A 84 -5.64 -5.30 -10.46
CA GLU A 84 -6.75 -4.35 -10.65
C GLU A 84 -7.58 -4.69 -11.90
N GLY A 85 -6.92 -4.84 -13.04
CA GLY A 85 -7.59 -5.14 -14.31
C GLY A 85 -8.21 -6.54 -14.38
N SER A 86 -7.70 -7.50 -13.60
CA SER A 86 -8.24 -8.88 -13.56
C SER A 86 -9.27 -9.11 -12.45
N GLY A 87 -9.54 -8.15 -11.58
CA GLY A 87 -10.44 -8.32 -10.42
C GLY A 87 -10.00 -9.47 -9.51
N SER A 88 -8.69 -9.62 -9.27
CA SER A 88 -8.14 -10.78 -8.58
C SER A 88 -6.96 -10.43 -7.66
N VAL A 89 -6.66 -11.36 -6.74
CA VAL A 89 -5.46 -11.32 -5.91
C VAL A 89 -4.59 -12.53 -6.24
N SER A 90 -3.34 -12.29 -6.58
CA SER A 90 -2.34 -13.33 -6.81
C SER A 90 -1.49 -13.54 -5.57
N ARG A 91 -1.14 -14.80 -5.31
CA ARG A 91 -0.24 -15.21 -4.23
C ARG A 91 1.05 -15.77 -4.81
N ILE A 92 2.19 -15.13 -4.52
CA ILE A 92 3.52 -15.53 -4.99
C ILE A 92 4.25 -16.29 -3.89
N SER A 93 4.85 -17.42 -4.23
CA SER A 93 5.79 -18.13 -3.37
C SER A 93 7.20 -17.53 -3.51
N PRO A 94 7.80 -16.96 -2.45
CA PRO A 94 9.17 -16.44 -2.49
C PRO A 94 10.23 -17.53 -2.74
N ARG A 95 9.93 -18.78 -2.36
CA ARG A 95 10.83 -19.91 -2.60
C ARG A 95 10.88 -20.34 -4.06
N ARG A 96 9.73 -20.25 -4.76
CA ARG A 96 9.57 -20.73 -6.14
C ARG A 96 9.64 -19.62 -7.18
N ASN A 97 9.54 -18.35 -6.77
CA ASN A 97 9.37 -17.19 -7.64
C ASN A 97 8.23 -17.38 -8.66
N LYS A 98 7.11 -17.92 -8.20
CA LYS A 98 5.94 -18.23 -9.05
C LYS A 98 4.64 -17.89 -8.32
N VAL A 99 3.63 -17.52 -9.09
CA VAL A 99 2.24 -17.46 -8.61
C VAL A 99 1.81 -18.89 -8.26
N THR A 100 1.34 -19.08 -7.06
CA THR A 100 0.86 -20.38 -6.55
C THR A 100 -0.64 -20.44 -6.44
N LYS A 101 -1.31 -19.31 -6.39
CA LYS A 101 -2.76 -19.18 -6.33
C LYS A 101 -3.20 -17.82 -6.86
N THR A 102 -4.34 -17.81 -7.55
CA THR A 102 -5.09 -16.62 -7.92
C THR A 102 -6.49 -16.73 -7.32
N ILE A 103 -6.95 -15.68 -6.65
CA ILE A 103 -8.22 -15.62 -5.95
C ILE A 103 -9.04 -14.54 -6.64
N ARG A 104 -10.20 -14.88 -7.18
CA ARG A 104 -11.13 -13.89 -7.72
C ARG A 104 -11.79 -13.14 -6.56
N VAL A 105 -11.70 -11.82 -6.59
CA VAL A 105 -12.34 -10.92 -5.62
C VAL A 105 -13.40 -10.05 -6.31
N GLY A 106 -13.27 -9.89 -7.62
CA GLY A 106 -14.13 -9.04 -8.45
C GLY A 106 -13.76 -7.56 -8.30
N GLY A 107 -14.48 -6.69 -9.01
CA GLY A 107 -14.25 -5.25 -8.97
C GLY A 107 -12.87 -4.83 -9.47
N GLN A 108 -12.37 -3.79 -8.84
CA GLN A 108 -11.04 -3.20 -9.07
C GLN A 108 -10.30 -3.21 -7.72
N PRO A 109 -9.62 -4.33 -7.37
CA PRO A 109 -8.90 -4.43 -6.11
C PRO A 109 -7.62 -3.60 -6.14
N ASP A 110 -7.53 -2.58 -5.30
CA ASP A 110 -6.42 -1.67 -5.18
C ASP A 110 -5.55 -2.02 -3.96
N GLY A 111 -5.87 -1.53 -2.79
CA GLY A 111 -5.08 -1.78 -1.58
C GLY A 111 -5.16 -3.22 -1.06
N ILE A 112 -4.05 -3.69 -0.50
CA ILE A 112 -3.99 -4.99 0.17
C ILE A 112 -3.13 -4.94 1.43
N ALA A 113 -3.62 -5.58 2.51
CA ALA A 113 -2.88 -5.72 3.75
C ALA A 113 -3.00 -7.13 4.32
N LEU A 114 -1.95 -7.62 4.99
CA LEU A 114 -1.94 -8.86 5.76
C LEU A 114 -1.92 -8.51 7.25
N ALA A 115 -3.03 -8.71 7.92
CA ALA A 115 -3.17 -8.42 9.35
C ALA A 115 -4.26 -9.30 9.99
N PHE A 116 -4.19 -9.47 11.31
CA PHE A 116 -5.19 -10.21 12.09
C PHE A 116 -5.47 -11.62 11.55
N GLY A 117 -4.43 -12.29 10.99
CA GLY A 117 -4.53 -13.64 10.41
C GLY A 117 -5.28 -13.71 9.08
N LYS A 118 -5.58 -12.59 8.45
CA LYS A 118 -6.33 -12.47 7.18
C LYS A 118 -5.57 -11.63 6.15
N ALA A 119 -5.98 -11.77 4.89
CA ALA A 119 -5.66 -10.80 3.86
C ALA A 119 -6.89 -9.89 3.65
N TRP A 120 -6.65 -8.60 3.60
CA TRP A 120 -7.67 -7.55 3.47
C TRP A 120 -7.45 -6.84 2.15
N VAL A 121 -8.51 -6.68 1.39
CA VAL A 121 -8.46 -6.07 0.05
C VAL A 121 -9.47 -4.94 -0.01
N ALA A 122 -9.02 -3.76 -0.39
CA ALA A 122 -9.88 -2.65 -0.77
C ALA A 122 -10.26 -2.80 -2.24
N ASP A 123 -11.55 -2.90 -2.52
CA ASP A 123 -12.11 -2.98 -3.87
C ASP A 123 -12.70 -1.61 -4.22
N TYR A 124 -11.85 -0.77 -4.79
CA TYR A 124 -12.21 0.59 -5.21
C TYR A 124 -13.38 0.58 -6.19
N GLY A 125 -13.34 -0.28 -7.21
CA GLY A 125 -14.34 -0.31 -8.27
C GLY A 125 -15.77 -0.66 -7.80
N ARG A 126 -15.91 -1.33 -6.65
CA ARG A 126 -17.21 -1.67 -6.06
C ARG A 126 -17.44 -1.07 -4.68
N GLY A 127 -16.52 -0.27 -4.20
CA GLY A 127 -16.63 0.38 -2.89
C GLY A 127 -16.77 -0.63 -1.75
N ARG A 128 -15.81 -1.57 -1.62
CA ARG A 128 -15.91 -2.64 -0.61
C ARG A 128 -14.59 -2.91 0.08
N LEU A 129 -14.67 -3.33 1.33
CA LEU A 129 -13.58 -4.00 2.03
C LEU A 129 -13.83 -5.51 2.05
N ILE A 130 -12.88 -6.29 1.55
CA ILE A 130 -12.98 -7.73 1.37
C ILE A 130 -12.02 -8.44 2.32
N ARG A 131 -12.50 -9.44 3.06
CA ARG A 131 -11.70 -10.34 3.89
C ARG A 131 -11.46 -11.66 3.18
N VAL A 132 -10.18 -12.05 3.05
CA VAL A 132 -9.75 -13.29 2.39
C VAL A 132 -9.05 -14.20 3.41
N ASP A 133 -9.41 -15.48 3.44
CA ASP A 133 -8.73 -16.51 4.24
C ASP A 133 -7.43 -16.94 3.54
N PRO A 134 -6.25 -16.65 4.12
CA PRO A 134 -4.98 -17.02 3.53
C PRO A 134 -4.66 -18.52 3.58
N LYS A 135 -5.35 -19.29 4.43
CA LYS A 135 -5.20 -20.75 4.52
C LYS A 135 -6.03 -21.44 3.44
N ARG A 136 -7.28 -21.00 3.27
CA ARG A 136 -8.23 -21.58 2.30
C ARG A 136 -8.13 -20.94 0.92
N ASN A 137 -7.45 -19.78 0.78
CA ASN A 137 -7.33 -18.98 -0.43
C ASN A 137 -8.71 -18.64 -1.06
N ARG A 138 -9.61 -18.13 -0.24
CA ARG A 138 -10.95 -17.74 -0.68
C ARG A 138 -11.45 -16.51 0.06
N VAL A 139 -12.34 -15.78 -0.59
CA VAL A 139 -13.11 -14.71 0.05
C VAL A 139 -13.98 -15.29 1.15
N GLU A 140 -13.98 -14.70 2.33
CA GLU A 140 -14.84 -15.07 3.45
C GLU A 140 -16.04 -14.14 3.58
N ARG A 141 -15.80 -12.84 3.48
CA ARG A 141 -16.80 -11.80 3.68
C ARG A 141 -16.38 -10.51 3.01
N SER A 142 -17.34 -9.67 2.67
CA SER A 142 -17.12 -8.27 2.33
C SER A 142 -18.16 -7.38 3.01
N ILE A 143 -17.81 -6.10 3.16
CA ILE A 143 -18.72 -5.03 3.58
C ILE A 143 -18.64 -3.89 2.58
N ASP A 144 -19.72 -3.15 2.44
CA ASP A 144 -19.72 -1.93 1.65
C ASP A 144 -18.89 -0.87 2.39
N LEU A 145 -17.96 -0.28 1.68
CA LEU A 145 -17.08 0.77 2.15
C LEU A 145 -16.75 1.67 0.96
N PRO A 146 -17.55 2.71 0.72
CA PRO A 146 -17.48 3.51 -0.49
C PRO A 146 -16.09 4.08 -0.76
N HIS A 147 -15.62 3.94 -2.01
CA HIS A 147 -14.33 4.45 -2.47
C HIS A 147 -13.13 3.95 -1.66
N ALA A 148 -13.24 2.75 -1.05
CA ALA A 148 -12.13 2.13 -0.32
C ALA A 148 -10.95 1.88 -1.25
N ASP A 149 -9.78 2.42 -0.91
CA ASP A 149 -8.59 2.37 -1.74
C ASP A 149 -7.41 1.73 -1.00
N TRP A 150 -6.92 2.31 0.09
CA TRP A 150 -5.74 1.83 0.80
C TRP A 150 -6.06 1.32 2.20
N ILE A 151 -5.26 0.34 2.68
CA ILE A 151 -5.48 -0.28 4.00
C ILE A 151 -4.20 -0.20 4.83
N THR A 152 -4.27 0.43 6.00
CA THR A 152 -3.19 0.50 6.97
C THR A 152 -3.62 -0.14 8.29
N PRO A 153 -3.21 -1.39 8.56
CA PRO A 153 -3.52 -2.03 9.84
C PRO A 153 -2.74 -1.41 10.99
N GLY A 154 -3.36 -1.31 12.14
CA GLY A 154 -2.68 -0.87 13.36
C GLY A 154 -3.63 -0.67 14.52
N LEU A 155 -3.10 -0.76 15.74
CA LEU A 155 -3.81 -0.54 16.99
C LEU A 155 -5.15 -1.32 17.07
N GLY A 156 -5.13 -2.61 16.68
CA GLY A 156 -6.29 -3.49 16.72
C GLY A 156 -7.35 -3.23 15.64
N SER A 157 -7.14 -2.30 14.71
CA SER A 157 -8.11 -1.90 13.69
C SER A 157 -7.49 -1.90 12.29
N LEU A 158 -8.35 -1.87 11.27
CA LEU A 158 -7.99 -1.53 9.91
C LEU A 158 -8.35 -0.05 9.68
N TRP A 159 -7.41 0.72 9.15
CA TRP A 159 -7.65 2.09 8.74
C TRP A 159 -7.65 2.12 7.22
N VAL A 160 -8.79 2.44 6.65
CA VAL A 160 -9.03 2.33 5.21
C VAL A 160 -9.24 3.71 4.64
N SER A 161 -8.31 4.14 3.79
CA SER A 161 -8.44 5.41 3.06
C SER A 161 -9.53 5.29 2.00
N SER A 162 -10.28 6.36 1.80
CA SER A 162 -11.34 6.48 0.82
C SER A 162 -11.17 7.76 0.02
N GLU A 163 -11.14 7.67 -1.30
CA GLU A 163 -11.01 8.81 -2.20
C GLU A 163 -12.00 9.96 -1.89
N ALA A 164 -13.13 9.64 -1.24
CA ALA A 164 -14.11 10.62 -0.78
C ALA A 164 -13.62 11.54 0.36
N GLY A 165 -12.33 11.55 0.71
CA GLY A 165 -11.75 12.41 1.74
C GLY A 165 -11.93 11.88 3.16
N ASN A 166 -12.06 10.57 3.31
CA ASN A 166 -12.23 9.94 4.62
C ASN A 166 -11.21 8.83 4.88
N VAL A 167 -10.99 8.54 6.16
CA VAL A 167 -10.35 7.30 6.63
C VAL A 167 -11.34 6.60 7.55
N TYR A 168 -11.71 5.38 7.19
CA TYR A 168 -12.57 4.53 7.99
C TYR A 168 -11.75 3.70 8.98
N ARG A 169 -12.11 3.72 10.25
CA ARG A 169 -11.61 2.76 11.24
C ARG A 169 -12.56 1.56 11.29
N VAL A 170 -12.07 0.38 10.93
CA VAL A 170 -12.88 -0.85 10.85
C VAL A 170 -12.38 -1.88 11.84
N ASP A 171 -13.30 -2.48 12.60
CA ASP A 171 -13.02 -3.63 13.46
C ASP A 171 -12.77 -4.88 12.59
N PRO A 172 -11.60 -5.53 12.69
CA PRO A 172 -11.28 -6.68 11.85
C PRO A 172 -12.06 -7.96 12.18
N ALA A 173 -12.58 -8.08 13.41
CA ALA A 173 -13.34 -9.26 13.83
C ALA A 173 -14.79 -9.20 13.33
N THR A 174 -15.46 -8.08 13.58
CA THR A 174 -16.87 -7.88 13.23
C THR A 174 -17.06 -7.34 11.81
N MET A 175 -16.03 -6.69 11.23
CA MET A 175 -16.08 -5.95 9.97
C MET A 175 -17.13 -4.82 10.04
N THR A 176 -17.16 -4.07 11.13
CA THR A 176 -18.00 -2.89 11.30
C THR A 176 -17.16 -1.62 11.33
N VAL A 177 -17.66 -0.54 10.73
CA VAL A 177 -17.04 0.78 10.83
C VAL A 177 -17.25 1.31 12.24
N GLN A 178 -16.16 1.57 12.95
CA GLN A 178 -16.15 2.12 14.31
C GLN A 178 -16.07 3.65 14.34
N ALA A 179 -15.40 4.23 13.33
CA ALA A 179 -15.27 5.66 13.16
C ALA A 179 -15.01 6.02 11.71
N THR A 180 -15.39 7.24 11.35
CA THR A 180 -15.05 7.89 10.07
C THR A 180 -14.34 9.19 10.39
N VAL A 181 -13.11 9.32 9.90
CA VAL A 181 -12.28 10.52 10.07
C VAL A 181 -12.23 11.27 8.76
N THR A 182 -12.77 12.48 8.74
CA THR A 182 -12.62 13.37 7.57
C THR A 182 -11.20 13.92 7.54
N VAL A 183 -10.52 13.76 6.41
CA VAL A 183 -9.16 14.22 6.12
C VAL A 183 -9.17 15.13 4.89
N GLY A 184 -8.06 15.31 4.21
CA GLY A 184 -8.04 16.01 2.92
C GLY A 184 -8.58 15.17 1.77
N ALA A 185 -8.70 15.77 0.58
CA ALA A 185 -9.21 15.10 -0.61
C ALA A 185 -8.26 14.03 -1.15
N ASN A 186 -8.84 12.90 -1.56
CA ASN A 186 -8.14 11.77 -2.15
C ASN A 186 -6.99 11.23 -1.27
N PRO A 187 -7.28 10.75 -0.02
CA PRO A 187 -6.26 10.17 0.85
C PRO A 187 -5.82 8.79 0.34
N LEU A 188 -4.50 8.49 0.41
CA LEU A 188 -3.97 7.23 -0.11
C LEU A 188 -3.10 6.49 0.92
N ALA A 189 -1.86 6.18 0.58
CA ALA A 189 -1.01 5.23 1.31
C ALA A 189 -0.48 5.80 2.64
N SER A 190 -1.27 5.63 3.68
CA SER A 190 -0.98 6.09 5.04
C SER A 190 0.01 5.19 5.78
N ALA A 191 0.64 5.71 6.84
CA ALA A 191 1.56 4.99 7.69
C ALA A 191 1.46 5.42 9.16
N TRP A 192 1.87 4.51 10.07
CA TRP A 192 2.01 4.77 11.48
C TRP A 192 3.35 5.40 11.81
N ILE A 193 3.35 6.58 12.42
CA ILE A 193 4.54 7.31 12.83
C ILE A 193 4.28 7.97 14.19
N GLY A 194 5.12 7.73 15.17
CA GLY A 194 4.98 8.29 16.52
C GLY A 194 3.62 8.00 17.19
N GLY A 195 3.00 6.85 16.88
CA GLY A 195 1.67 6.51 17.41
C GLY A 195 0.50 7.23 16.75
N ARG A 196 0.74 8.00 15.68
CA ARG A 196 -0.25 8.70 14.86
C ARG A 196 -0.35 8.09 13.48
N LEU A 197 -1.52 8.16 12.85
CA LEU A 197 -1.71 7.78 11.46
C LEU A 197 -1.48 9.01 10.57
N TRP A 198 -0.45 8.94 9.73
CA TRP A 198 -0.13 9.98 8.76
C TRP A 198 -0.76 9.62 7.42
N VAL A 199 -1.62 10.48 6.93
CA VAL A 199 -2.45 10.24 5.74
C VAL A 199 -2.12 11.29 4.68
N PRO A 200 -1.50 10.91 3.56
CA PRO A 200 -1.27 11.82 2.45
C PRO A 200 -2.59 12.06 1.71
N ASN A 201 -2.89 13.30 1.39
CA ASN A 201 -4.10 13.74 0.70
C ASN A 201 -3.69 14.33 -0.66
N ILE A 202 -3.84 13.53 -1.72
CA ILE A 202 -3.28 13.81 -3.05
C ILE A 202 -3.76 15.16 -3.58
N ASP A 203 -5.07 15.36 -3.62
CA ASP A 203 -5.67 16.54 -4.27
C ASP A 203 -5.67 17.78 -3.35
N SER A 204 -5.45 17.60 -2.06
CA SER A 204 -5.31 18.72 -1.11
C SER A 204 -3.87 19.19 -0.94
N ASN A 205 -2.87 18.46 -1.45
CA ASN A 205 -1.45 18.74 -1.25
C ASN A 205 -1.07 18.85 0.24
N THR A 206 -1.63 17.96 1.05
CA THR A 206 -1.42 17.94 2.50
C THR A 206 -1.18 16.53 3.03
N VAL A 207 -0.70 16.46 4.27
CA VAL A 207 -0.71 15.25 5.08
C VAL A 207 -1.54 15.52 6.33
N SER A 208 -2.57 14.73 6.57
CA SER A 208 -3.34 14.76 7.82
C SER A 208 -2.69 13.82 8.84
N VAL A 209 -2.50 14.30 10.07
CA VAL A 209 -2.03 13.51 11.21
C VAL A 209 -3.23 13.21 12.09
N VAL A 210 -3.61 11.94 12.17
CA VAL A 210 -4.80 11.47 12.88
C VAL A 210 -4.43 10.89 14.23
N ASP A 211 -5.10 11.33 15.27
CA ASP A 211 -5.07 10.70 16.59
C ASP A 211 -6.00 9.46 16.59
N PRO A 212 -5.45 8.25 16.78
CA PRO A 212 -6.26 7.04 16.76
C PRO A 212 -7.16 6.87 17.99
N ALA A 213 -6.88 7.56 19.11
CA ALA A 213 -7.67 7.45 20.32
C ALA A 213 -9.00 8.22 20.19
N THR A 214 -8.94 9.42 19.62
CA THR A 214 -10.12 10.28 19.40
C THR A 214 -10.74 10.08 18.03
N ALA A 215 -10.02 9.44 17.08
CA ALA A 215 -10.37 9.35 15.67
C ALA A 215 -10.64 10.72 15.03
N THR A 216 -9.75 11.68 15.29
CA THR A 216 -9.81 13.04 14.73
C THR A 216 -8.47 13.46 14.14
N VAL A 217 -8.50 14.40 13.20
CA VAL A 217 -7.29 15.06 12.69
C VAL A 217 -6.74 15.99 13.74
N GLU A 218 -5.53 15.75 14.20
CA GLU A 218 -4.81 16.56 15.18
C GLU A 218 -4.11 17.75 14.52
N ARG A 219 -3.55 17.54 13.34
CA ARG A 219 -2.92 18.58 12.51
C ARG A 219 -2.94 18.22 11.04
N THR A 220 -2.90 19.24 10.18
CA THR A 220 -2.73 19.12 8.73
C THR A 220 -1.44 19.83 8.33
N ILE A 221 -0.57 19.14 7.61
CA ILE A 221 0.74 19.61 7.19
C ILE A 221 0.69 19.88 5.68
N PRO A 222 0.90 21.13 5.24
CA PRO A 222 1.09 21.41 3.82
C PRO A 222 2.36 20.72 3.29
N VAL A 223 2.27 20.10 2.11
CA VAL A 223 3.38 19.46 1.42
C VAL A 223 3.36 19.88 -0.05
N GLY A 224 4.34 19.46 -0.83
CA GLY A 224 4.32 19.70 -2.27
C GLY A 224 3.21 18.93 -2.99
N PRO A 225 3.10 19.07 -4.31
CA PRO A 225 1.96 18.57 -5.09
C PRO A 225 1.86 17.04 -5.05
N SER A 226 0.63 16.57 -5.00
CA SER A 226 0.25 15.15 -5.13
C SER A 226 1.04 14.20 -4.21
N PRO A 227 0.97 14.36 -2.87
CA PRO A 227 1.58 13.40 -1.94
C PRO A 227 0.85 12.06 -2.05
N ILE A 228 1.58 10.98 -2.37
CA ILE A 228 0.95 9.67 -2.66
C ILE A 228 1.14 8.64 -1.54
N ALA A 229 2.28 8.68 -0.86
CA ALA A 229 2.58 7.71 0.19
C ALA A 229 3.41 8.30 1.32
N VAL A 230 3.18 7.79 2.51
CA VAL A 230 3.98 8.10 3.70
C VAL A 230 4.66 6.83 4.20
N ALA A 231 5.88 6.97 4.69
CA ALA A 231 6.62 5.89 5.33
C ALA A 231 7.42 6.39 6.54
N ALA A 232 7.56 5.55 7.56
CA ALA A 232 8.43 5.79 8.70
C ALA A 232 9.84 5.29 8.41
N ALA A 233 10.85 6.13 8.58
CA ALA A 233 12.26 5.71 8.52
C ALA A 233 13.15 6.64 9.33
N ALA A 234 14.11 6.08 10.10
CA ALA A 234 15.08 6.82 10.93
C ALA A 234 14.42 7.88 11.84
N GLY A 235 13.29 7.55 12.46
CA GLY A 235 12.57 8.43 13.37
C GLY A 235 11.78 9.57 12.71
N SER A 236 11.74 9.63 11.38
CA SER A 236 11.06 10.69 10.62
C SER A 236 9.94 10.12 9.73
N ALA A 237 9.01 11.00 9.35
CA ALA A 237 8.05 10.75 8.31
C ALA A 237 8.63 11.12 6.95
N TRP A 238 8.46 10.23 5.98
CA TRP A 238 8.90 10.44 4.61
C TRP A 238 7.70 10.40 3.68
N VAL A 239 7.49 11.47 2.92
CA VAL A 239 6.34 11.63 2.02
C VAL A 239 6.84 11.69 0.59
N THR A 240 6.26 10.87 -0.28
CA THR A 240 6.58 10.88 -1.71
C THR A 240 5.56 11.67 -2.49
N SER A 241 6.02 12.46 -3.46
CA SER A 241 5.18 13.10 -4.46
C SER A 241 5.09 12.24 -5.73
N GLU A 242 3.96 12.35 -6.44
CA GLU A 242 3.76 11.64 -7.70
C GLU A 242 4.39 12.37 -8.89
N PHE A 243 4.31 13.69 -8.96
CA PHE A 243 4.61 14.43 -10.19
C PHE A 243 5.94 15.19 -10.18
N ASP A 244 6.39 15.70 -9.04
CA ASP A 244 7.63 16.48 -8.97
C ASP A 244 8.88 15.62 -8.68
N GLY A 245 8.68 14.34 -8.32
CA GLY A 245 9.77 13.42 -7.99
C GLY A 245 10.47 13.75 -6.69
N GLU A 246 9.87 14.55 -5.82
CA GLU A 246 10.41 14.94 -4.53
C GLU A 246 10.10 13.92 -3.43
N LEU A 247 10.93 13.95 -2.43
CA LEU A 247 10.78 13.17 -1.20
C LEU A 247 10.98 14.10 -0.01
N TRP A 248 9.92 14.40 0.70
CA TRP A 248 9.96 15.25 1.88
C TRP A 248 10.18 14.46 3.15
N ARG A 249 10.90 15.06 4.06
CA ARG A 249 11.16 14.54 5.40
C ARG A 249 10.57 15.47 6.45
N PHE A 250 9.82 14.91 7.38
CA PHE A 250 9.24 15.61 8.51
C PHE A 250 9.62 14.91 9.81
N ASP A 251 9.91 15.68 10.84
CA ASP A 251 10.03 15.15 12.19
C ASP A 251 8.60 14.99 12.76
N PRO A 252 8.27 13.83 13.38
CA PRO A 252 6.93 13.50 13.86
C PRO A 252 6.50 14.30 15.10
#